data_3d34004bcbac6666d8826f8c6dfcf5bc
#
_entry.id   3d34004bcbac6666d8826f8c6dfcf5bc
#
_cell.length_a   1.000
_cell.length_b   1.000
_cell.length_c   1.000
_cell.angle_alpha   90.00
_cell.angle_beta   90.00
_cell.angle_gamma   90.00
#
_symmetry.space_group_name_H-M   'P 1'
#
loop_
_entity.id
_entity.type
_entity.pdbx_description
1 polymer ?
#
loop_
_entity_poly.entity_id
_entity_poly.type
_entity_poly.pdbx_seq_one_letter_code
_entity_poly.pdbx_strand_id
1 'polypeptide(L)' 'MNPIVEKRIGENIRKLRIRAKITQNTLASKMQLEGCDITRSSVAKIEVGQRHLYPDEIILLQKILGATYEEIFNTKS' A
#
# COMPACT_ATOMS: atom_id res chain seq x y z
N MET A 1 -8.94 -8.08 13.16
CA MET A 1 -8.71 -6.78 12.50
C MET A 1 -10.01 -6.17 12.03
N ASN A 2 -10.05 -4.86 11.90
CA ASN A 2 -11.26 -4.15 11.45
C ASN A 2 -11.27 -4.08 9.91
N PRO A 3 -12.19 -4.80 9.25
CA PRO A 3 -12.20 -4.84 7.77
C PRO A 3 -12.51 -3.49 7.12
N ILE A 4 -13.24 -2.61 7.80
CA ILE A 4 -13.53 -1.27 7.29
C ILE A 4 -12.26 -0.42 7.27
N VAL A 5 -11.47 -0.49 8.34
CA VAL A 5 -10.19 0.25 8.44
C VAL A 5 -9.20 -0.25 7.40
N GLU A 6 -9.07 -1.56 7.25
CA GLU A 6 -8.17 -2.17 6.27
C GLU A 6 -8.53 -1.77 4.85
N LYS A 7 -9.82 -1.77 4.53
CA LYS A 7 -10.29 -1.36 3.21
C LYS A 7 -9.96 0.09 2.93
N ARG A 8 -10.14 0.98 3.91
CA ARG A 8 -9.83 2.40 3.75
C ARG A 8 -8.33 2.64 3.59
N ILE A 9 -7.51 1.93 4.35
CA ILE A 9 -6.05 2.00 4.20
C ILE A 9 -5.66 1.53 2.79
N GLY A 10 -6.25 0.43 2.32
CA GLY A 10 -6.01 -0.07 0.96
C GLY A 10 -6.39 0.94 -0.11
N GLU A 11 -7.54 1.61 0.04
CA GLU A 11 -7.97 2.66 -0.86
C GLU A 11 -6.99 3.84 -0.86
N ASN A 12 -6.47 4.21 0.31
CA ASN A 12 -5.47 5.26 0.42
C ASN A 12 -4.20 4.89 -0.33
N ILE A 13 -3.73 3.67 -0.18
CA ILE A 13 -2.55 3.16 -0.88
C ILE A 13 -2.76 3.22 -2.38
N ARG A 14 -3.94 2.81 -2.87
CA ARG A 14 -4.26 2.87 -4.28
C ARG A 14 -4.21 4.31 -4.81
N LYS A 15 -4.83 5.24 -4.09
CA LYS A 15 -4.83 6.66 -4.47
C LYS A 15 -3.41 7.23 -4.49
N LEU A 16 -2.61 6.89 -3.49
CA LEU A 16 -1.22 7.35 -3.40
C LEU A 16 -0.38 6.76 -4.53
N ARG A 17 -0.62 5.50 -4.88
CA ARG A 17 0.05 4.86 -6.00
C ARG A 17 -0.28 5.57 -7.32
N ILE A 18 -1.55 5.86 -7.54
CA ILE A 18 -2.00 6.58 -8.74
C ILE A 18 -1.40 7.98 -8.77
N ARG A 19 -1.35 8.67 -7.62
CA ARG A 19 -0.69 9.99 -7.52
C ARG A 19 0.78 9.90 -7.90
N ALA A 20 1.45 8.81 -7.51
CA ALA A 20 2.85 8.57 -7.86
C ALA A 20 3.04 8.11 -9.31
N LYS A 21 1.95 7.89 -10.05
CA LYS A 21 1.95 7.49 -11.47
C LYS A 21 2.64 6.17 -11.72
N ILE A 22 2.47 5.22 -10.83
CA ILE A 22 3.03 3.86 -10.99
C ILE A 22 1.93 2.82 -10.98
N THR A 23 2.18 1.69 -11.65
CA THR A 23 1.27 0.55 -11.68
C THR A 23 1.45 -0.33 -10.45
N GLN A 24 0.49 -1.24 -10.22
CA GLN A 24 0.63 -2.24 -9.15
C GLN A 24 1.89 -3.09 -9.34
N ASN A 25 2.19 -3.45 -10.58
CA ASN A 25 3.38 -4.24 -10.89
C ASN A 25 4.67 -3.46 -10.58
N THR A 26 4.73 -2.19 -10.93
CA THR A 26 5.87 -1.34 -10.63
C THR A 26 6.07 -1.18 -9.12
N LEU A 27 4.97 -0.99 -8.37
CA LEU A 27 5.05 -0.90 -6.92
C LEU A 27 5.61 -2.19 -6.32
N ALA A 28 5.10 -3.34 -6.75
CA ALA A 28 5.59 -4.63 -6.28
C ALA A 28 7.09 -4.80 -6.59
N SER A 29 7.52 -4.43 -7.80
CA SER A 29 8.92 -4.52 -8.20
C SER A 29 9.83 -3.63 -7.34
N LYS A 30 9.39 -2.40 -7.05
CA LYS A 30 10.15 -1.49 -6.19
C LYS A 30 10.27 -2.03 -4.76
N MET A 31 9.22 -2.64 -4.24
CA MET A 31 9.26 -3.26 -2.91
C MET A 31 10.19 -4.47 -2.88
N GLN A 32 10.18 -5.28 -3.94
CA GLN A 32 11.08 -6.43 -4.06
C GLN A 32 12.55 -6.00 -4.08
N LEU A 33 12.86 -4.90 -4.76
CA LEU A 33 14.22 -4.34 -4.77
C LEU A 33 14.69 -3.93 -3.37
N GLU A 34 13.77 -3.58 -2.49
CA GLU A 34 14.06 -3.23 -1.11
C GLU A 34 14.05 -4.46 -0.18
N GLY A 35 13.96 -5.65 -0.74
CA GLY A 35 13.99 -6.89 0.03
C GLY A 35 12.64 -7.37 0.53
N CYS A 36 11.55 -6.74 0.11
CA CYS A 36 10.21 -7.15 0.51
C CYS A 36 9.63 -8.12 -0.52
N ASP A 37 9.34 -9.34 -0.08
CA ASP A 37 8.82 -10.40 -0.96
C ASP A 37 7.30 -10.23 -1.14
N ILE A 38 6.92 -9.28 -1.96
CA ILE A 38 5.53 -8.99 -2.27
C ILE A 38 5.31 -9.09 -3.79
N THR A 39 4.14 -9.59 -4.19
CA THR A 39 3.80 -9.75 -5.61
C THR A 39 2.77 -8.70 -6.04
N ARG A 40 2.59 -8.54 -7.35
CA ARG A 40 1.52 -7.71 -7.89
C ARG A 40 0.15 -8.13 -7.34
N SER A 41 -0.09 -9.44 -7.25
CA SER A 41 -1.34 -9.98 -6.69
C SER A 41 -1.55 -9.55 -5.24
N SER A 42 -0.48 -9.55 -4.44
CA SER A 42 -0.53 -9.10 -3.05
C SER A 42 -0.85 -7.61 -2.97
N VAL A 43 -0.25 -6.79 -3.83
CA VAL A 43 -0.56 -5.35 -3.90
C VAL A 43 -2.03 -5.14 -4.22
N ALA A 44 -2.55 -5.87 -5.21
CA ALA A 44 -3.96 -5.77 -5.60
C ALA A 44 -4.88 -6.11 -4.42
N LYS A 45 -4.55 -7.16 -3.66
CA LYS A 45 -5.34 -7.57 -2.49
C LYS A 45 -5.28 -6.55 -1.37
N ILE A 46 -4.12 -5.93 -1.14
CA ILE A 46 -3.97 -4.86 -0.15
C ILE A 46 -4.90 -3.70 -0.51
N GLU A 47 -4.92 -3.31 -1.78
CA GLU A 47 -5.69 -2.14 -2.24
C GLU A 47 -7.20 -2.31 -2.10
N VAL A 48 -7.69 -3.55 -2.07
CA VAL A 48 -9.12 -3.84 -1.87
C VAL A 48 -9.44 -4.34 -0.45
N GLY A 49 -8.46 -4.34 0.45
CA GLY A 49 -8.68 -4.71 1.84
C GLY A 49 -8.75 -6.22 2.09
N GLN A 50 -8.22 -7.03 1.19
CA GLN A 50 -8.24 -8.49 1.30
C GLN A 50 -6.95 -9.10 1.85
N ARG A 51 -5.97 -8.27 2.13
CA ARG A 51 -4.68 -8.71 2.68
C ARG A 51 -4.20 -7.70 3.70
N HIS A 52 -3.71 -8.21 4.83
CA HIS A 52 -3.11 -7.36 5.88
C HIS A 52 -1.81 -6.74 5.41
N LEU A 53 -1.51 -5.58 5.96
CA LEU A 53 -0.22 -4.91 5.80
C LEU A 53 0.63 -5.16 7.02
N TYR A 54 1.87 -5.57 6.79
CA TYR A 54 2.86 -5.72 7.85
C TYR A 54 3.64 -4.42 8.04
N PRO A 55 4.19 -4.16 9.24
CA PRO A 55 4.87 -2.88 9.55
C PRO A 55 6.00 -2.53 8.59
N ASP A 56 6.82 -3.50 8.20
CA ASP A 56 7.92 -3.28 7.26
C ASP A 56 7.41 -2.89 5.88
N GLU A 57 6.27 -3.43 5.46
CA GLU A 57 5.63 -3.07 4.19
C GLU A 57 5.12 -1.64 4.23
N ILE A 58 4.56 -1.21 5.35
CA ILE A 58 4.05 0.16 5.53
C ILE A 58 5.19 1.17 5.42
N ILE A 59 6.33 0.88 6.03
CA ILE A 59 7.50 1.74 5.97
C ILE A 59 7.98 1.90 4.53
N LEU A 60 8.05 0.79 3.78
CA LEU A 60 8.46 0.83 2.37
C LEU A 60 7.45 1.57 1.49
N LEU A 61 6.16 1.35 1.71
CA LEU A 61 5.10 2.05 0.97
C LEU A 61 5.20 3.55 1.17
N GLN A 62 5.40 3.99 2.40
CA GLN A 62 5.57 5.41 2.72
C GLN A 62 6.74 6.00 1.92
N LYS A 63 7.86 5.31 1.91
CA LYS A 63 9.07 5.74 1.20
C LYS A 63 8.87 5.77 -0.31
N ILE A 64 8.38 4.66 -0.88
CA ILE A 64 8.26 4.50 -2.34
C ILE A 64 7.20 5.44 -2.91
N LEU A 65 6.07 5.60 -2.21
CA LEU A 65 4.97 6.44 -2.67
C LEU A 65 5.19 7.93 -2.38
N GLY A 66 6.24 8.27 -1.62
CA GLY A 66 6.48 9.66 -1.23
C GLY A 66 5.34 10.23 -0.41
N ALA A 67 4.70 9.41 0.40
CA ALA A 67 3.54 9.78 1.20
C ALA A 67 3.93 9.99 2.66
N THR A 68 3.05 10.61 3.42
CA THR A 68 3.16 10.64 4.87
C THR A 68 2.43 9.44 5.46
N TYR A 69 2.80 9.04 6.67
CA TYR A 69 2.06 7.99 7.37
C TYR A 69 0.61 8.41 7.62
N GLU A 70 0.38 9.70 7.87
CA GLU A 70 -0.97 10.23 8.03
C GLU A 70 -1.81 9.99 6.77
N GLU A 71 -1.24 10.23 5.59
CA GLU A 71 -1.93 9.97 4.34
C GLU A 71 -2.30 8.50 4.16
N ILE A 72 -1.42 7.60 4.61
CA ILE A 72 -1.66 6.15 4.53
C ILE A 72 -2.76 5.73 5.50
N PHE A 73 -2.74 6.25 6.73
CA PHE A 73 -3.61 5.77 7.81
C PHE A 73 -4.88 6.59 8.01
N ASN A 74 -5.12 7.63 7.22
CA ASN A 74 -6.32 8.45 7.36
C ASN A 74 -7.55 7.62 6.97
N THR A 75 -8.33 7.23 7.97
CA THR A 75 -9.56 6.45 7.79
C THR A 75 -10.82 7.28 7.86
N LYS A 76 -10.69 8.59 8.00
CA LYS A 76 -11.83 9.51 7.99
C LYS A 76 -12.28 9.75 6.56
N SER A 77 -13.57 9.65 6.34
CA SER A 77 -14.15 9.92 5.02
C SER A 77 -14.26 11.40 4.74
#